data_b410618139ae4e5be9c5f41e35c2e44f
#
_entry.id   b410618139ae4e5be9c5f41e35c2e44f
#
_cell.length_a   1.000
_cell.length_b   1.000
_cell.length_c   1.000
_cell.angle_alpha   90.00
_cell.angle_beta   90.00
_cell.angle_gamma   90.00
#
_symmetry.space_group_name_H-M   'P 1'
#
loop_
_entity.id
_entity.type
_entity.pdbx_description
1 polymer ?
#
loop_
_entity_poly.entity_id
_entity_poly.type
_entity_poly.pdbx_seq_one_letter_code
_entity_poly.pdbx_strand_id
1 'polypeptide(L)'
;MHDLVIVGAGPYGMSAAAHLRQIRGLDLKVFGEPMSFWERHMPSKMLLRSWRPASHIADPENRLSLDAYRAVNGNHGLQDPLPVGDFIKYGHWFHQQGSVQSDRRKVVCIEPVSDGYQLTLEDGEILPTKRVVVATGIESFTHRPPAFDGFPKSLVTHSSDKHEYERFRGKEVLVIGGGQSSLESAAFLGGAGARVEILIRSQSLAARAQRAWSDNLCCSGPVSWGGWLRSQRWFHSRADVGPPGLSLIIQRPNLFRRLPRYTKDWSDRRAIRPVFSYKYVVDKKEMPILASRFVVRVQAQGERLAVELNDGSERTVDHVVLATGYRVDVARYSFLSPRILEGLDTVDGYPRVDSGFETSLPGLHFLGAPAAWSFGPLVRFIAGTEFTSRALTRRIRRAKKR
;
A
#
# COMPACT_ATOMS: atom_id res chain seq x y z
N MET A 1 19.79 -18.71 18.78
CA MET A 1 18.70 -18.78 17.78
C MET A 1 17.53 -17.95 18.32
N HIS A 2 17.11 -16.90 17.58
CA HIS A 2 16.02 -16.04 17.97
C HIS A 2 14.67 -16.77 17.96
N ASP A 3 13.73 -16.36 18.80
CA ASP A 3 12.37 -16.92 18.76
C ASP A 3 11.57 -16.42 17.55
N LEU A 4 11.78 -15.16 17.16
CA LEU A 4 11.07 -14.53 16.06
C LEU A 4 11.82 -13.34 15.48
N VAL A 5 11.87 -13.26 14.15
CA VAL A 5 12.40 -12.11 13.41
C VAL A 5 11.29 -11.50 12.56
N ILE A 6 11.12 -10.17 12.64
CA ILE A 6 10.26 -9.38 11.76
C ILE A 6 11.12 -8.72 10.70
N VAL A 7 10.77 -8.93 9.43
CA VAL A 7 11.40 -8.26 8.28
C VAL A 7 10.47 -7.20 7.74
N GLY A 8 10.87 -5.94 7.94
CA GLY A 8 10.10 -4.74 7.59
C GLY A 8 9.67 -3.93 8.81
N ALA A 9 10.09 -2.66 8.88
CA ALA A 9 9.78 -1.70 9.95
C ALA A 9 8.75 -0.63 9.51
N GLY A 10 7.87 -0.97 8.58
CA GLY A 10 6.69 -0.17 8.24
C GLY A 10 5.56 -0.31 9.29
N PRO A 11 4.38 0.30 9.05
CA PRO A 11 3.26 0.28 10.01
C PRO A 11 2.88 -1.12 10.52
N TYR A 12 2.91 -2.13 9.65
CA TYR A 12 2.60 -3.53 10.03
C TYR A 12 3.68 -4.14 10.90
N GLY A 13 4.96 -3.96 10.56
CA GLY A 13 6.07 -4.50 11.34
C GLY A 13 6.18 -3.83 12.71
N MET A 14 6.03 -2.51 12.78
CA MET A 14 6.06 -1.75 14.04
C MET A 14 4.89 -2.13 14.96
N SER A 15 3.68 -2.22 14.41
CA SER A 15 2.51 -2.66 15.19
C SER A 15 2.66 -4.09 15.71
N ALA A 16 3.14 -5.02 14.85
CA ALA A 16 3.40 -6.39 15.25
C ALA A 16 4.45 -6.47 16.36
N ALA A 17 5.56 -5.73 16.25
CA ALA A 17 6.60 -5.69 17.25
C ALA A 17 6.08 -5.16 18.60
N ALA A 18 5.31 -4.06 18.60
CA ALA A 18 4.72 -3.49 19.81
C ALA A 18 3.81 -4.50 20.55
N HIS A 19 2.99 -5.25 19.81
CA HIS A 19 2.12 -6.27 20.38
C HIS A 19 2.89 -7.52 20.87
N LEU A 20 3.88 -7.97 20.11
CA LEU A 20 4.66 -9.18 20.45
C LEU A 20 5.55 -8.98 21.67
N ARG A 21 6.03 -7.77 21.94
CA ARG A 21 6.82 -7.43 23.14
C ARG A 21 6.08 -7.65 24.44
N GLN A 22 4.74 -7.73 24.43
CA GLN A 22 3.97 -8.12 25.61
C GLN A 22 4.12 -9.61 25.97
N ILE A 23 4.75 -10.43 25.14
CA ILE A 23 5.02 -11.82 25.42
C ILE A 23 6.33 -11.91 26.23
N ARG A 24 6.24 -12.20 27.51
CA ARG A 24 7.42 -12.31 28.40
C ARG A 24 8.43 -13.32 27.84
N GLY A 25 9.70 -12.93 27.82
CA GLY A 25 10.82 -13.77 27.40
C GLY A 25 10.79 -14.16 25.91
N LEU A 26 10.08 -13.43 25.06
CA LEU A 26 10.18 -13.60 23.61
C LEU A 26 11.43 -12.86 23.10
N ASP A 27 12.36 -13.62 22.53
CA ASP A 27 13.52 -13.03 21.84
C ASP A 27 13.09 -12.61 20.42
N LEU A 28 12.85 -11.29 20.29
CA LEU A 28 12.31 -10.64 19.09
C LEU A 28 13.34 -9.69 18.48
N LYS A 29 13.62 -9.86 17.20
CA LYS A 29 14.40 -8.92 16.38
C LYS A 29 13.50 -8.31 15.30
N VAL A 30 13.79 -7.07 14.92
CA VAL A 30 13.10 -6.36 13.83
C VAL A 30 14.17 -5.80 12.88
N PHE A 31 14.02 -6.07 11.59
CA PHE A 31 14.90 -5.56 10.55
C PHE A 31 14.16 -4.65 9.60
N GLY A 32 14.82 -3.57 9.19
CA GLY A 32 14.34 -2.62 8.22
C GLY A 32 14.33 -1.19 8.73
N GLU A 33 14.34 -0.27 7.81
CA GLU A 33 14.30 1.17 8.09
C GLU A 33 12.85 1.61 8.34
N PRO A 34 12.56 2.27 9.48
CA PRO A 34 11.22 2.73 9.81
C PRO A 34 10.65 3.65 8.73
N MET A 35 9.41 3.42 8.33
CA MET A 35 8.64 4.23 7.37
C MET A 35 9.26 4.41 5.98
N SER A 36 10.32 3.66 5.60
CA SER A 36 11.09 3.85 4.37
C SER A 36 10.25 3.84 3.09
N PHE A 37 9.22 2.98 2.99
CA PHE A 37 8.29 2.96 1.86
C PHE A 37 7.53 4.30 1.70
N TRP A 38 7.08 4.88 2.80
CA TRP A 38 6.33 6.14 2.81
C TRP A 38 7.22 7.31 2.43
N GLU A 39 8.47 7.29 2.85
CA GLU A 39 9.45 8.35 2.55
C GLU A 39 9.95 8.31 1.10
N ARG A 40 10.15 7.09 0.57
CA ARG A 40 10.81 6.92 -0.73
C ARG A 40 9.84 6.78 -1.89
N HIS A 41 8.63 6.26 -1.65
CA HIS A 41 7.70 5.84 -2.70
C HIS A 41 6.37 6.61 -2.70
N MET A 42 6.12 7.46 -1.71
CA MET A 42 4.91 8.29 -1.70
C MET A 42 5.23 9.72 -2.12
N PRO A 43 4.36 10.33 -2.95
CA PRO A 43 4.52 11.73 -3.34
C PRO A 43 4.48 12.64 -2.10
N SER A 44 5.43 13.59 -1.99
CA SER A 44 5.56 14.49 -0.83
C SER A 44 4.30 15.33 -0.57
N LYS A 45 3.55 15.65 -1.63
CA LYS A 45 2.30 16.42 -1.56
C LYS A 45 1.06 15.53 -1.32
N MET A 46 1.21 14.21 -1.16
CA MET A 46 0.09 13.28 -0.97
C MET A 46 -0.62 13.53 0.36
N LEU A 47 -1.95 13.40 0.34
CA LEU A 47 -2.79 13.42 1.54
C LEU A 47 -3.38 12.02 1.77
N LEU A 48 -3.30 11.51 2.99
CA LEU A 48 -4.00 10.30 3.39
C LEU A 48 -5.50 10.62 3.49
N ARG A 49 -6.32 9.82 2.80
CA ARG A 49 -7.76 10.06 2.70
C ARG A 49 -8.59 9.22 3.65
N SER A 50 -7.94 8.25 4.27
CA SER A 50 -8.56 7.49 5.34
C SER A 50 -8.99 8.42 6.46
N TRP A 51 -10.18 8.19 6.98
CA TRP A 51 -10.60 8.87 8.19
C TRP A 51 -9.57 8.69 9.31
N ARG A 52 -9.33 9.73 10.11
CA ARG A 52 -8.26 9.75 11.11
C ARG A 52 -8.17 8.49 11.98
N PRO A 53 -9.27 7.94 12.55
CA PRO A 53 -9.21 6.69 13.30
C PRO A 53 -8.73 5.48 12.49
N ALA A 54 -8.87 5.49 11.17
CA ALA A 54 -8.41 4.44 10.28
C ALA A 54 -6.93 4.58 9.89
N SER A 55 -6.29 5.68 10.29
CA SER A 55 -4.88 5.99 10.00
C SER A 55 -3.94 5.76 11.19
N HIS A 56 -4.43 5.20 12.31
CA HIS A 56 -3.59 4.82 13.44
C HIS A 56 -2.78 3.56 13.14
N ILE A 57 -1.51 3.57 13.52
CA ILE A 57 -0.73 2.35 13.69
C ILE A 57 -1.14 1.77 15.05
N ALA A 58 -1.61 0.53 15.07
CA ALA A 58 -2.14 -0.04 16.29
C ALA A 58 -1.03 -0.42 17.28
N ASP A 59 -1.21 -0.07 18.54
CA ASP A 59 -0.45 -0.56 19.67
C ASP A 59 -1.37 -1.29 20.67
N PRO A 60 -0.82 -2.18 21.52
CA PRO A 60 -1.65 -3.03 22.37
C PRO A 60 -2.53 -2.28 23.38
N GLU A 61 -2.11 -1.10 23.82
CA GLU A 61 -2.76 -0.29 24.84
C GLU A 61 -3.47 0.94 24.28
N ASN A 62 -3.41 1.12 22.95
CA ASN A 62 -3.97 2.25 22.21
C ASN A 62 -3.46 3.63 22.71
N ARG A 63 -2.21 3.67 23.18
CA ARG A 63 -1.55 4.90 23.68
C ARG A 63 -0.80 5.65 22.61
N LEU A 64 -0.44 4.99 21.49
CA LEU A 64 0.35 5.55 20.43
C LEU A 64 -0.49 5.93 19.21
N SER A 65 -1.70 6.46 19.46
CA SER A 65 -2.59 6.90 18.41
C SER A 65 -2.14 8.22 17.78
N LEU A 66 -2.67 8.56 16.59
CA LEU A 66 -2.48 9.89 15.98
C LEU A 66 -2.94 11.02 16.90
N ASP A 67 -4.01 10.80 17.69
CA ASP A 67 -4.50 11.80 18.63
C ASP A 67 -3.55 11.99 19.81
N ALA A 68 -2.93 10.90 20.31
CA ALA A 68 -1.87 10.97 21.30
C ALA A 68 -0.62 11.72 20.76
N TYR A 69 -0.22 11.43 19.53
CA TYR A 69 0.87 12.15 18.85
C TYR A 69 0.60 13.66 18.79
N ARG A 70 -0.63 14.05 18.44
CA ARG A 70 -1.04 15.46 18.42
C ARG A 70 -0.96 16.12 19.79
N ALA A 71 -1.44 15.43 20.81
CA ALA A 71 -1.44 15.95 22.19
C ALA A 71 -0.02 16.29 22.68
N VAL A 72 0.96 15.42 22.34
CA VAL A 72 2.37 15.60 22.75
C VAL A 72 3.07 16.68 21.93
N ASN A 73 2.78 16.81 20.62
CA ASN A 73 3.51 17.73 19.74
C ASN A 73 2.82 19.11 19.57
N GLY A 74 1.87 19.42 20.45
CA GLY A 74 1.12 20.67 20.41
C GLY A 74 0.00 20.65 19.37
N ASN A 75 -0.99 21.51 19.56
CA ASN A 75 -2.22 21.60 18.76
C ASN A 75 -2.01 22.19 17.34
N HIS A 76 -0.79 22.12 16.79
CA HIS A 76 -0.49 22.57 15.43
C HIS A 76 -1.17 21.61 14.47
N GLY A 77 -2.42 21.96 14.18
CA GLY A 77 -3.42 21.32 13.39
C GLY A 77 -2.94 20.28 12.38
N LEU A 78 -2.89 19.00 12.77
CA LEU A 78 -2.88 17.95 11.76
C LEU A 78 -4.07 18.19 10.85
N GLN A 79 -3.78 18.54 9.61
CA GLN A 79 -4.81 18.81 8.61
C GLN A 79 -5.63 17.54 8.38
N ASP A 80 -6.87 17.70 8.01
CA ASP A 80 -7.72 16.62 7.53
C ASP A 80 -8.16 16.95 6.10
N PRO A 81 -7.76 16.15 5.11
CA PRO A 81 -6.97 14.89 5.14
C PRO A 81 -5.51 15.07 5.62
N LEU A 82 -4.95 14.01 6.24
CA LEU A 82 -3.62 14.01 6.83
C LEU A 82 -2.51 14.05 5.76
N PRO A 83 -1.59 15.04 5.77
CA PRO A 83 -0.43 15.04 4.88
C PRO A 83 0.48 13.82 5.12
N VAL A 84 1.03 13.27 4.04
CA VAL A 84 1.95 12.11 4.13
C VAL A 84 3.16 12.42 5.00
N GLY A 85 3.69 13.65 4.94
CA GLY A 85 4.82 14.07 5.78
C GLY A 85 4.50 14.00 7.28
N ASP A 86 3.28 14.35 7.69
CA ASP A 86 2.86 14.25 9.09
C ASP A 86 2.61 12.81 9.50
N PHE A 87 2.11 11.96 8.58
CA PHE A 87 2.00 10.53 8.82
C PHE A 87 3.37 9.87 8.99
N ILE A 88 4.38 10.28 8.22
CA ILE A 88 5.77 9.80 8.36
C ILE A 88 6.33 10.20 9.72
N LYS A 89 6.18 11.47 10.13
CA LYS A 89 6.60 11.94 11.46
C LYS A 89 5.93 11.17 12.58
N TYR A 90 4.62 10.93 12.45
CA TYR A 90 3.88 10.08 13.38
C TYR A 90 4.44 8.65 13.44
N GLY A 91 4.78 8.05 12.30
CA GLY A 91 5.37 6.71 12.25
C GLY A 91 6.73 6.64 12.95
N HIS A 92 7.58 7.66 12.78
CA HIS A 92 8.86 7.75 13.52
C HIS A 92 8.64 7.94 15.03
N TRP A 93 7.70 8.79 15.42
CA TRP A 93 7.32 8.94 16.82
C TRP A 93 6.80 7.63 17.40
N PHE A 94 5.92 6.91 16.68
CA PHE A 94 5.46 5.57 17.09
C PHE A 94 6.62 4.60 17.28
N HIS A 95 7.60 4.59 16.37
CA HIS A 95 8.79 3.76 16.47
C HIS A 95 9.60 4.06 17.73
N GLN A 96 9.80 5.33 18.05
CA GLN A 96 10.55 5.77 19.23
C GLN A 96 9.79 5.44 20.53
N GLN A 97 8.52 5.82 20.64
CA GLN A 97 7.69 5.63 21.83
C GLN A 97 7.31 4.16 22.07
N GLY A 98 7.11 3.40 21.01
CA GLY A 98 6.81 1.97 21.05
C GLY A 98 8.00 1.11 21.46
N SER A 99 9.15 1.74 21.75
CA SER A 99 10.43 1.06 22.07
C SER A 99 10.78 -0.04 21.05
N VAL A 100 10.33 0.11 19.81
CA VAL A 100 10.60 -0.83 18.72
C VAL A 100 12.00 -0.52 18.21
N GLN A 101 13.01 -1.20 18.73
CA GLN A 101 14.34 -1.13 18.14
C GLN A 101 14.34 -1.96 16.85
N SER A 102 14.64 -1.33 15.72
CA SER A 102 14.87 -2.01 14.46
C SER A 102 16.33 -1.86 14.03
N ASP A 103 16.90 -2.97 13.59
CA ASP A 103 18.16 -2.98 12.86
C ASP A 103 17.87 -2.53 11.42
N ARG A 104 18.59 -1.52 10.94
CA ARG A 104 18.36 -0.93 9.61
C ARG A 104 18.91 -1.75 8.47
N ARG A 105 19.76 -2.74 8.78
CA ARG A 105 20.34 -3.63 7.76
C ARG A 105 19.24 -4.41 7.03
N LYS A 106 19.48 -4.64 5.76
CA LYS A 106 18.55 -5.39 4.92
C LYS A 106 18.75 -6.88 5.10
N VAL A 107 17.65 -7.59 5.20
CA VAL A 107 17.63 -9.05 5.01
C VAL A 107 17.65 -9.31 3.50
N VAL A 108 18.70 -9.99 3.03
CA VAL A 108 18.90 -10.29 1.60
C VAL A 108 18.56 -11.73 1.23
N CYS A 109 18.51 -12.63 2.22
CA CYS A 109 18.05 -14.00 1.99
C CYS A 109 17.34 -14.56 3.22
N ILE A 110 16.31 -15.36 3.01
CA ILE A 110 15.61 -16.18 4.01
C ILE A 110 15.56 -17.60 3.47
N GLU A 111 16.12 -18.55 4.22
CA GLU A 111 16.12 -19.96 3.86
C GLU A 111 15.50 -20.82 4.97
N PRO A 112 14.75 -21.88 4.62
CA PRO A 112 14.29 -22.84 5.61
C PRO A 112 15.44 -23.78 6.02
N VAL A 113 15.53 -24.04 7.31
CA VAL A 113 16.46 -25.03 7.92
C VAL A 113 15.66 -26.01 8.78
N SER A 114 16.32 -27.05 9.32
CA SER A 114 15.64 -28.10 10.09
C SER A 114 14.76 -27.58 11.23
N ASP A 115 15.23 -26.54 11.95
CA ASP A 115 14.57 -26.02 13.15
C ASP A 115 14.06 -24.58 13.00
N GLY A 116 13.71 -24.16 11.78
CA GLY A 116 13.20 -22.82 11.50
C GLY A 116 13.77 -22.21 10.24
N TYR A 117 14.39 -21.03 10.38
CA TYR A 117 14.88 -20.25 9.26
C TYR A 117 16.25 -19.65 9.54
N GLN A 118 17.01 -19.47 8.48
CA GLN A 118 18.25 -18.74 8.47
C GLN A 118 18.08 -17.47 7.64
N LEU A 119 18.38 -16.31 8.23
CA LEU A 119 18.38 -15.03 7.54
C LEU A 119 19.80 -14.58 7.28
N THR A 120 20.08 -14.14 6.05
CA THR A 120 21.33 -13.48 5.70
C THR A 120 21.10 -11.98 5.57
N LEU A 121 21.91 -11.19 6.25
CA LEU A 121 21.89 -9.75 6.15
C LEU A 121 22.80 -9.23 5.03
N GLU A 122 22.65 -7.98 4.63
CA GLU A 122 23.41 -7.35 3.54
C GLU A 122 24.95 -7.29 3.80
N ASP A 123 25.37 -7.36 5.04
CA ASP A 123 26.78 -7.43 5.45
C ASP A 123 27.32 -8.85 5.58
N GLY A 124 26.50 -9.87 5.27
CA GLY A 124 26.84 -11.28 5.33
C GLY A 124 26.60 -11.96 6.69
N GLU A 125 26.15 -11.22 7.73
CA GLU A 125 25.78 -11.83 9.00
C GLU A 125 24.63 -12.80 8.82
N ILE A 126 24.73 -13.97 9.45
CA ILE A 126 23.74 -15.04 9.41
C ILE A 126 23.03 -15.16 10.75
N LEU A 127 21.70 -15.09 10.72
CA LEU A 127 20.85 -15.13 11.91
C LEU A 127 19.90 -16.32 11.88
N PRO A 128 20.07 -17.30 12.76
CA PRO A 128 19.09 -18.37 12.91
C PRO A 128 17.89 -17.92 13.75
N THR A 129 16.69 -18.26 13.30
CA THR A 129 15.43 -17.95 13.99
C THR A 129 14.40 -19.07 13.83
N LYS A 130 13.58 -19.29 14.86
CA LYS A 130 12.46 -20.25 14.78
C LYS A 130 11.34 -19.78 13.86
N ARG A 131 11.13 -18.46 13.77
CA ARG A 131 9.99 -17.87 13.02
C ARG A 131 10.37 -16.60 12.32
N VAL A 132 9.76 -16.38 11.15
CA VAL A 132 9.91 -15.15 10.37
C VAL A 132 8.55 -14.52 10.10
N VAL A 133 8.46 -13.23 10.28
CA VAL A 133 7.30 -12.41 9.92
C VAL A 133 7.70 -11.45 8.82
N VAL A 134 7.17 -11.64 7.61
CA VAL A 134 7.41 -10.75 6.48
C VAL A 134 6.38 -9.63 6.48
N ALA A 135 6.86 -8.39 6.69
CA ALA A 135 6.06 -7.17 6.74
C ALA A 135 6.64 -6.06 5.85
N THR A 136 7.25 -6.45 4.72
CA THR A 136 8.03 -5.57 3.82
C THR A 136 7.18 -4.68 2.91
N GLY A 137 5.85 -4.72 3.03
CA GLY A 137 4.95 -3.85 2.27
C GLY A 137 4.76 -4.28 0.81
N ILE A 138 4.63 -3.29 -0.10
CA ILE A 138 4.20 -3.52 -1.48
C ILE A 138 5.21 -3.07 -2.54
N GLU A 139 6.37 -2.59 -2.16
CA GLU A 139 7.38 -2.03 -3.07
C GLU A 139 7.72 -2.98 -4.22
N SER A 140 7.95 -4.26 -3.90
CA SER A 140 8.29 -5.29 -4.89
C SER A 140 7.16 -5.63 -5.87
N PHE A 141 5.96 -5.14 -5.64
CA PHE A 141 4.76 -5.52 -6.40
C PHE A 141 4.31 -4.46 -7.40
N THR A 142 5.12 -3.44 -7.68
CA THR A 142 4.82 -2.44 -8.71
C THR A 142 4.51 -3.13 -10.04
N HIS A 143 3.37 -2.78 -10.65
CA HIS A 143 2.99 -3.37 -11.92
C HIS A 143 3.45 -2.50 -13.08
N ARG A 144 4.40 -3.00 -13.86
CA ARG A 144 4.83 -2.40 -15.13
C ARG A 144 4.27 -3.26 -16.27
N PRO A 145 3.45 -2.70 -17.18
CA PRO A 145 3.02 -3.45 -18.35
C PRO A 145 4.21 -3.81 -19.25
N PRO A 146 4.26 -5.01 -19.85
CA PRO A 146 5.41 -5.47 -20.66
C PRO A 146 5.82 -4.52 -21.79
N ALA A 147 4.87 -3.78 -22.37
CA ALA A 147 5.16 -2.78 -23.40
C ALA A 147 6.13 -1.66 -22.95
N PHE A 148 6.38 -1.53 -21.66
CA PHE A 148 7.26 -0.53 -21.05
C PHE A 148 8.53 -1.13 -20.42
N ASP A 149 8.78 -2.42 -20.64
CA ASP A 149 10.00 -3.05 -20.16
C ASP A 149 11.22 -2.55 -20.95
N GLY A 150 12.35 -2.41 -20.25
CA GLY A 150 13.61 -1.98 -20.85
C GLY A 150 13.77 -0.46 -21.07
N PHE A 151 12.72 0.35 -20.92
CA PHE A 151 12.86 1.80 -21.02
C PHE A 151 13.53 2.41 -19.78
N PRO A 152 14.44 3.38 -19.96
CA PRO A 152 15.11 4.04 -18.83
C PRO A 152 14.14 4.91 -18.02
N LYS A 153 14.49 5.16 -16.76
CA LYS A 153 13.71 6.02 -15.87
C LYS A 153 13.60 7.48 -16.32
N SER A 154 14.45 7.91 -17.23
CA SER A 154 14.33 9.22 -17.88
C SER A 154 13.08 9.34 -18.75
N LEU A 155 12.61 8.24 -19.34
CA LEU A 155 11.46 8.17 -20.24
C LEU A 155 10.21 7.54 -19.58
N VAL A 156 10.38 6.53 -18.72
CA VAL A 156 9.26 5.80 -18.13
C VAL A 156 9.49 5.60 -16.62
N THR A 157 8.58 6.12 -15.81
CA THR A 157 8.58 5.90 -14.35
C THR A 157 7.28 5.26 -13.89
N HIS A 158 7.31 4.62 -12.71
CA HIS A 158 6.09 4.22 -12.02
C HIS A 158 5.67 5.33 -11.05
N SER A 159 4.38 5.43 -10.72
CA SER A 159 3.85 6.43 -9.78
C SER A 159 4.42 6.34 -8.36
N SER A 160 5.07 5.22 -8.00
CA SER A 160 5.81 5.03 -6.77
C SER A 160 7.28 5.43 -6.85
N ASP A 161 7.78 5.78 -8.02
CA ASP A 161 9.12 6.36 -8.11
C ASP A 161 9.06 7.79 -7.55
N LYS A 162 10.11 8.23 -6.85
CA LYS A 162 10.17 9.58 -6.32
C LYS A 162 10.23 10.58 -7.46
N HIS A 163 9.26 11.48 -7.52
CA HIS A 163 9.17 12.48 -8.57
C HIS A 163 9.47 13.88 -8.02
N GLU A 164 10.41 14.55 -8.68
CA GLU A 164 10.54 15.99 -8.67
C GLU A 164 9.67 16.52 -9.81
N TYR A 165 8.42 16.87 -9.51
CA TYR A 165 7.43 17.22 -10.52
C TYR A 165 7.82 18.44 -11.36
N GLU A 166 8.59 19.34 -10.78
CA GLU A 166 9.08 20.57 -11.42
C GLU A 166 9.93 20.31 -12.67
N ARG A 167 10.61 19.17 -12.76
CA ARG A 167 11.40 18.75 -13.93
C ARG A 167 10.55 18.50 -15.19
N PHE A 168 9.24 18.34 -15.00
CA PHE A 168 8.30 18.09 -16.10
C PHE A 168 7.63 19.38 -16.63
N ARG A 169 8.00 20.55 -16.12
CA ARG A 169 7.48 21.82 -16.62
C ARG A 169 7.64 21.94 -18.13
N GLY A 170 6.53 22.25 -18.83
CA GLY A 170 6.47 22.36 -20.29
C GLY A 170 6.53 21.05 -21.06
N LYS A 171 6.79 19.89 -20.39
CA LYS A 171 6.86 18.58 -21.01
C LYS A 171 5.48 17.99 -21.27
N GLU A 172 5.40 17.11 -22.28
CA GLU A 172 4.25 16.28 -22.58
C GLU A 172 4.34 14.96 -21.85
N VAL A 173 3.41 14.72 -20.92
CA VAL A 173 3.45 13.54 -20.04
C VAL A 173 2.16 12.73 -20.19
N LEU A 174 2.31 11.45 -20.50
CA LEU A 174 1.20 10.48 -20.53
C LEU A 174 1.15 9.73 -19.20
N VAL A 175 0.01 9.82 -18.51
CA VAL A 175 -0.24 9.07 -17.27
C VAL A 175 -1.13 7.88 -17.58
N ILE A 176 -0.66 6.66 -17.29
CA ILE A 176 -1.38 5.42 -17.59
C ILE A 176 -1.96 4.80 -16.33
N GLY A 177 -3.29 4.75 -16.25
CA GLY A 177 -4.01 4.13 -15.14
C GLY A 177 -5.33 4.82 -14.83
N GLY A 178 -6.24 4.10 -14.17
CA GLY A 178 -7.55 4.61 -13.75
C GLY A 178 -7.74 4.65 -12.25
N GLY A 179 -6.65 4.49 -11.49
CA GLY A 179 -6.64 4.50 -10.03
C GLY A 179 -6.40 5.89 -9.43
N GLN A 180 -6.35 5.93 -8.10
CA GLN A 180 -6.07 7.15 -7.34
C GLN A 180 -4.70 7.75 -7.71
N SER A 181 -3.65 6.90 -7.78
CA SER A 181 -2.30 7.34 -8.11
C SER A 181 -2.22 8.02 -9.49
N SER A 182 -3.07 7.61 -10.45
CA SER A 182 -3.12 8.22 -11.78
C SER A 182 -3.57 9.68 -11.70
N LEU A 183 -4.67 9.93 -11.02
CA LEU A 183 -5.22 11.28 -10.92
C LEU A 183 -4.38 12.20 -10.01
N GLU A 184 -3.80 11.65 -8.95
CA GLU A 184 -2.84 12.39 -8.12
C GLU A 184 -1.58 12.75 -8.88
N SER A 185 -0.98 11.80 -9.62
CA SER A 185 0.20 12.07 -10.45
C SER A 185 -0.12 13.13 -11.51
N ALA A 186 -1.28 13.03 -12.16
CA ALA A 186 -1.70 13.99 -13.16
C ALA A 186 -1.89 15.40 -12.55
N ALA A 187 -2.52 15.48 -11.38
CA ALA A 187 -2.71 16.74 -10.67
C ALA A 187 -1.37 17.40 -10.28
N PHE A 188 -0.41 16.60 -9.76
CA PHE A 188 0.90 17.12 -9.38
C PHE A 188 1.73 17.56 -10.58
N LEU A 189 1.69 16.79 -11.68
CA LEU A 189 2.36 17.13 -12.93
C LEU A 189 1.77 18.41 -13.56
N GLY A 190 0.45 18.48 -13.68
CA GLY A 190 -0.24 19.65 -14.20
C GLY A 190 0.01 20.91 -13.37
N GLY A 191 -0.03 20.77 -12.01
CA GLY A 191 0.32 21.85 -11.09
C GLY A 191 1.78 22.31 -11.19
N ALA A 192 2.69 21.44 -11.65
CA ALA A 192 4.08 21.78 -11.94
C ALA A 192 4.27 22.40 -13.34
N GLY A 193 3.21 22.48 -14.16
CA GLY A 193 3.23 23.07 -15.51
C GLY A 193 3.52 22.09 -16.63
N ALA A 194 3.35 20.78 -16.42
CA ALA A 194 3.37 19.80 -17.49
C ALA A 194 2.06 19.80 -18.30
N ARG A 195 2.12 19.40 -19.58
CA ARG A 195 0.96 19.04 -20.40
C ARG A 195 0.66 17.57 -20.20
N VAL A 196 -0.44 17.26 -19.53
CA VAL A 196 -0.76 15.90 -19.07
C VAL A 196 -1.97 15.36 -19.80
N GLU A 197 -1.86 14.14 -20.31
CA GLU A 197 -2.97 13.31 -20.80
C GLU A 197 -3.08 12.05 -19.95
N ILE A 198 -4.32 11.61 -19.60
CA ILE A 198 -4.55 10.42 -18.77
C ILE A 198 -5.18 9.32 -19.63
N LEU A 199 -4.54 8.15 -19.67
CA LEU A 199 -5.01 6.98 -20.41
C LEU A 199 -5.69 5.99 -19.46
N ILE A 200 -7.00 5.75 -19.65
CA ILE A 200 -7.78 4.84 -18.79
C ILE A 200 -8.46 3.76 -19.65
N ARG A 201 -8.05 2.51 -19.45
CA ARG A 201 -8.57 1.35 -20.18
C ARG A 201 -10.07 1.12 -19.97
N SER A 202 -10.57 1.36 -18.75
CA SER A 202 -11.96 1.11 -18.37
C SER A 202 -12.85 2.34 -18.57
N GLN A 203 -13.87 2.24 -19.40
CA GLN A 203 -14.87 3.30 -19.61
C GLN A 203 -15.52 3.75 -18.29
N SER A 204 -15.90 2.80 -17.44
CA SER A 204 -16.56 3.11 -16.16
C SER A 204 -15.63 3.83 -15.18
N LEU A 205 -14.33 3.53 -15.19
CA LEU A 205 -13.33 4.25 -14.38
C LEU A 205 -13.07 5.63 -14.96
N ALA A 206 -12.98 5.76 -16.29
CA ALA A 206 -12.80 7.03 -16.96
C ALA A 206 -13.96 8.00 -16.68
N ALA A 207 -15.20 7.53 -16.80
CA ALA A 207 -16.39 8.32 -16.50
C ALA A 207 -16.45 8.77 -15.01
N ARG A 208 -15.91 7.99 -14.08
CA ARG A 208 -15.76 8.40 -12.68
C ARG A 208 -14.66 9.42 -12.48
N ALA A 209 -13.52 9.19 -13.15
CA ALA A 209 -12.39 10.11 -13.11
C ALA A 209 -12.81 11.48 -13.65
N GLN A 210 -13.53 11.51 -14.77
CA GLN A 210 -14.01 12.73 -15.40
C GLN A 210 -15.03 13.47 -14.51
N ARG A 211 -16.00 12.76 -13.95
CA ARG A 211 -16.93 13.36 -12.95
C ARG A 211 -16.20 13.88 -11.73
N ALA A 212 -15.27 13.11 -11.22
CA ALA A 212 -14.45 13.53 -10.09
C ALA A 212 -13.63 14.76 -10.43
N TRP A 213 -13.22 14.95 -11.66
CA TRP A 213 -12.45 16.11 -12.14
C TRP A 213 -13.35 17.33 -12.41
N SER A 214 -14.55 17.16 -13.00
CA SER A 214 -15.47 18.23 -13.37
C SER A 214 -16.31 18.77 -12.21
N ASP A 215 -16.77 17.85 -11.38
CA ASP A 215 -17.75 18.20 -10.35
C ASP A 215 -17.05 18.71 -9.13
N ASN A 216 -16.45 19.68 -8.86
CA ASN A 216 -16.03 20.22 -7.54
C ASN A 216 -16.65 19.49 -6.31
N LEU A 217 -16.90 18.20 -6.41
CA LEU A 217 -17.44 17.31 -5.38
C LEU A 217 -16.42 17.13 -4.24
N CYS A 218 -16.14 18.29 -3.64
CA CYS A 218 -15.64 18.36 -2.30
C CYS A 218 -16.59 17.57 -1.39
N CYS A 219 -16.11 17.01 -0.31
CA CYS A 219 -16.88 16.36 0.75
C CYS A 219 -17.97 17.24 1.41
N SER A 220 -18.32 18.37 0.84
CA SER A 220 -19.28 19.38 1.29
C SER A 220 -20.36 19.76 0.25
N GLY A 221 -20.57 18.94 -0.79
CA GLY A 221 -21.75 19.13 -1.68
C GLY A 221 -23.05 18.77 -0.97
N PRO A 222 -24.22 19.33 -1.43
CA PRO A 222 -25.51 19.03 -0.81
C PRO A 222 -25.74 17.54 -0.82
N VAL A 223 -26.16 17.05 0.33
CA VAL A 223 -26.35 15.66 0.70
C VAL A 223 -27.19 14.91 -0.34
N SER A 224 -26.53 14.27 -1.29
CA SER A 224 -27.20 13.17 -2.00
C SER A 224 -27.55 12.09 -0.96
N TRP A 225 -28.59 11.29 -1.21
CA TRP A 225 -28.95 10.17 -0.31
C TRP A 225 -27.71 9.34 0.11
N GLY A 226 -26.73 9.20 -0.79
CA GLY A 226 -25.44 8.56 -0.48
C GLY A 226 -24.55 9.38 0.46
N GLY A 227 -24.59 10.71 0.41
CA GLY A 227 -23.89 11.62 1.33
C GLY A 227 -24.53 11.63 2.71
N TRP A 228 -25.88 11.59 2.78
CA TRP A 228 -26.62 11.49 4.04
C TRP A 228 -26.33 10.13 4.73
N LEU A 229 -26.36 9.01 4.02
CA LEU A 229 -25.92 7.70 4.55
C LEU A 229 -24.45 7.71 5.01
N ARG A 230 -23.61 8.51 4.35
CA ARG A 230 -22.20 8.68 4.72
C ARG A 230 -22.04 9.51 6.00
N SER A 231 -22.95 10.45 6.26
CA SER A 231 -22.96 11.24 7.49
C SER A 231 -23.51 10.45 8.70
N GLN A 232 -24.26 9.38 8.46
CA GLN A 232 -24.76 8.49 9.50
C GLN A 232 -23.62 7.56 9.99
N ARG A 233 -22.96 7.99 11.05
CA ARG A 233 -21.87 7.28 11.75
C ARG A 233 -22.14 5.79 12.04
N TRP A 234 -23.42 5.38 12.08
CA TRP A 234 -23.87 4.03 12.37
C TRP A 234 -23.60 3.01 11.25
N PHE A 235 -23.50 3.47 9.99
CA PHE A 235 -23.27 2.61 8.83
C PHE A 235 -21.83 2.63 8.32
N HIS A 236 -20.97 3.45 8.94
CA HIS A 236 -19.54 3.53 8.58
C HIS A 236 -18.68 2.78 9.60
N SER A 237 -17.88 1.94 9.02
CA SER A 237 -16.84 1.22 9.73
C SER A 237 -15.75 2.18 10.20
N ARG A 238 -15.22 1.95 11.41
CA ARG A 238 -14.03 2.64 11.89
C ARG A 238 -12.83 2.49 10.93
N ALA A 239 -12.84 1.45 10.11
CA ALA A 239 -11.77 1.14 9.17
C ALA A 239 -11.85 1.93 7.85
N ASP A 240 -12.98 2.59 7.55
CA ASP A 240 -13.23 3.40 6.32
C ASP A 240 -12.85 2.69 5.00
N VAL A 241 -13.02 1.37 4.94
CA VAL A 241 -12.67 0.55 3.76
C VAL A 241 -13.92 0.04 3.08
N GLY A 242 -14.11 0.43 1.82
CA GLY A 242 -15.21 -0.02 0.97
C GLY A 242 -16.51 0.77 1.15
N PRO A 243 -17.52 0.50 0.29
CA PRO A 243 -18.82 1.18 0.36
C PRO A 243 -19.63 0.74 1.58
N PRO A 244 -20.61 1.57 2.03
CA PRO A 244 -21.52 1.24 3.12
C PRO A 244 -22.14 -0.17 2.94
N GLY A 245 -22.31 -0.91 4.03
CA GLY A 245 -22.77 -2.30 4.01
C GLY A 245 -21.64 -3.31 3.76
N LEU A 246 -20.91 -3.20 2.66
CA LEU A 246 -19.74 -4.05 2.40
C LEU A 246 -18.63 -3.81 3.43
N SER A 247 -18.49 -2.58 3.89
CA SER A 247 -17.52 -2.20 4.92
C SER A 247 -17.69 -2.99 6.22
N LEU A 248 -18.92 -3.38 6.58
CA LEU A 248 -19.20 -4.20 7.77
C LEU A 248 -18.66 -5.63 7.66
N ILE A 249 -18.64 -6.19 6.46
CA ILE A 249 -18.05 -7.51 6.18
C ILE A 249 -16.52 -7.39 6.15
N ILE A 250 -16.02 -6.35 5.52
CA ILE A 250 -14.57 -6.10 5.40
C ILE A 250 -13.93 -5.88 6.77
N GLN A 251 -14.63 -5.26 7.72
CA GLN A 251 -14.17 -5.11 9.11
C GLN A 251 -14.05 -6.41 9.89
N ARG A 252 -14.62 -7.49 9.36
CA ARG A 252 -14.59 -8.82 10.00
C ARG A 252 -13.74 -9.78 9.18
N PRO A 253 -12.39 -9.65 9.17
CA PRO A 253 -11.52 -10.44 8.30
C PRO A 253 -11.64 -11.95 8.51
N ASN A 254 -12.00 -12.40 9.72
CA ASN A 254 -12.27 -13.81 10.01
C ASN A 254 -13.53 -14.32 9.28
N LEU A 255 -14.55 -13.47 9.10
CA LEU A 255 -15.73 -13.78 8.31
C LEU A 255 -15.38 -13.76 6.82
N PHE A 256 -14.65 -12.72 6.37
CA PHE A 256 -14.18 -12.60 5.00
C PHE A 256 -13.38 -13.84 4.56
N ARG A 257 -12.53 -14.36 5.42
CA ARG A 257 -11.72 -15.55 5.16
C ARG A 257 -12.56 -16.77 4.75
N ARG A 258 -13.78 -16.90 5.30
CA ARG A 258 -14.70 -18.04 5.04
C ARG A 258 -15.54 -17.87 3.78
N LEU A 259 -15.50 -16.70 3.14
CA LEU A 259 -16.27 -16.44 1.94
C LEU A 259 -15.76 -17.26 0.74
N PRO A 260 -16.64 -17.66 -0.19
CA PRO A 260 -16.24 -18.25 -1.47
C PRO A 260 -15.37 -17.29 -2.29
N ARG A 261 -14.49 -17.86 -3.15
CA ARG A 261 -13.57 -17.09 -3.99
C ARG A 261 -14.25 -15.96 -4.76
N TYR A 262 -15.37 -16.27 -5.43
CA TYR A 262 -16.12 -15.27 -6.22
C TYR A 262 -16.51 -14.03 -5.38
N THR A 263 -16.99 -14.25 -4.16
CA THR A 263 -17.38 -13.16 -3.24
C THR A 263 -16.18 -12.36 -2.78
N LYS A 264 -15.02 -13.01 -2.54
CA LYS A 264 -13.77 -12.35 -2.19
C LYS A 264 -13.30 -11.43 -3.32
N ASP A 265 -13.23 -11.94 -4.55
CA ASP A 265 -12.79 -11.20 -5.74
C ASP A 265 -13.73 -10.02 -6.06
N TRP A 266 -15.03 -10.23 -5.89
CA TRP A 266 -16.02 -9.17 -6.05
C TRP A 266 -15.86 -8.07 -4.99
N SER A 267 -15.66 -8.46 -3.73
CA SER A 267 -15.48 -7.54 -2.60
C SER A 267 -14.20 -6.73 -2.74
N ASP A 268 -13.09 -7.37 -3.12
CA ASP A 268 -11.79 -6.72 -3.31
C ASP A 268 -11.88 -5.65 -4.41
N ARG A 269 -12.43 -6.00 -5.57
CA ARG A 269 -12.65 -5.05 -6.68
C ARG A 269 -13.56 -3.88 -6.30
N ARG A 270 -14.48 -4.06 -5.37
CA ARG A 270 -15.43 -3.03 -4.95
C ARG A 270 -14.88 -2.16 -3.81
N ALA A 271 -14.04 -2.71 -2.95
CA ALA A 271 -13.44 -2.02 -1.82
C ALA A 271 -12.29 -1.08 -2.22
N ILE A 272 -11.50 -1.47 -3.21
CA ILE A 272 -10.35 -0.70 -3.71
C ILE A 272 -10.84 0.23 -4.83
N ARG A 273 -11.68 1.22 -4.50
CA ARG A 273 -12.13 2.21 -5.46
C ARG A 273 -11.36 3.51 -5.28
N PRO A 274 -10.99 4.19 -6.40
CA PRO A 274 -10.40 5.50 -6.31
C PRO A 274 -11.37 6.46 -5.60
N VAL A 275 -10.88 7.14 -4.60
CA VAL A 275 -11.59 8.23 -3.91
C VAL A 275 -10.84 9.51 -4.21
N PHE A 276 -11.46 10.43 -4.91
CA PHE A 276 -10.81 11.68 -5.32
C PHE A 276 -11.03 12.77 -4.28
N SER A 277 -10.00 13.54 -4.01
CA SER A 277 -10.07 14.75 -3.21
C SER A 277 -9.45 15.92 -3.97
N TYR A 278 -10.25 16.97 -4.13
CA TYR A 278 -9.96 18.15 -4.93
C TYR A 278 -8.93 19.11 -4.35
N LYS A 279 -8.48 18.91 -3.12
CA LYS A 279 -7.49 19.79 -2.51
C LYS A 279 -6.17 19.92 -3.29
N TYR A 280 -5.99 19.07 -4.31
CA TYR A 280 -4.80 19.08 -5.16
C TYR A 280 -4.94 19.86 -6.47
N VAL A 281 -6.18 20.15 -6.90
CA VAL A 281 -6.40 20.82 -8.19
C VAL A 281 -6.44 22.32 -7.92
N VAL A 282 -5.27 22.93 -7.85
CA VAL A 282 -5.12 24.38 -7.65
C VAL A 282 -5.49 25.17 -8.92
N ASP A 283 -5.33 24.58 -10.10
CA ASP A 283 -5.71 25.14 -11.39
C ASP A 283 -6.65 24.18 -12.13
N LYS A 284 -7.85 24.65 -12.46
CA LYS A 284 -8.85 23.93 -13.26
C LYS A 284 -8.47 23.79 -14.74
N LYS A 285 -7.21 23.48 -15.03
CA LYS A 285 -6.83 23.14 -16.40
C LYS A 285 -7.48 21.82 -16.75
N GLU A 286 -8.24 21.80 -17.84
CA GLU A 286 -8.79 20.58 -18.38
C GLU A 286 -7.66 19.60 -18.65
N MET A 287 -7.71 18.42 -18.00
CA MET A 287 -6.81 17.31 -18.29
C MET A 287 -7.54 16.33 -19.19
N PRO A 288 -7.07 16.12 -20.42
CA PRO A 288 -7.65 15.14 -21.31
C PRO A 288 -7.62 13.75 -20.70
N ILE A 289 -8.79 13.10 -20.59
CA ILE A 289 -8.93 11.70 -20.17
C ILE A 289 -9.36 10.89 -21.37
N LEU A 290 -8.46 10.05 -21.86
CA LEU A 290 -8.71 9.08 -22.92
C LEU A 290 -9.34 7.82 -22.33
N ALA A 291 -10.65 7.68 -22.50
CA ALA A 291 -11.41 6.52 -22.05
C ALA A 291 -11.31 5.35 -23.03
N SER A 292 -11.34 4.12 -22.52
CA SER A 292 -11.30 2.90 -23.34
C SER A 292 -10.07 2.80 -24.24
N ARG A 293 -8.97 3.40 -23.80
CA ARG A 293 -7.69 3.35 -24.51
C ARG A 293 -6.67 2.56 -23.72
N PHE A 294 -5.84 1.81 -24.46
CA PHE A 294 -4.69 1.11 -23.91
C PHE A 294 -3.54 1.13 -24.93
N VAL A 295 -2.35 0.99 -24.42
CA VAL A 295 -1.12 1.00 -25.21
C VAL A 295 -0.95 -0.35 -25.90
N VAL A 296 -0.71 -0.30 -27.20
CA VAL A 296 -0.40 -1.47 -28.05
C VAL A 296 1.11 -1.59 -28.23
N ARG A 297 1.78 -0.48 -28.52
CA ARG A 297 3.21 -0.45 -28.80
C ARG A 297 3.85 0.82 -28.27
N VAL A 298 5.11 0.71 -27.85
CA VAL A 298 5.93 1.85 -27.44
C VAL A 298 7.29 1.76 -28.16
N GLN A 299 7.75 2.89 -28.65
CA GLN A 299 9.06 3.01 -29.32
C GLN A 299 9.77 4.26 -28.79
N ALA A 300 11.08 4.14 -28.58
CA ALA A 300 11.91 5.31 -28.34
C ALA A 300 12.17 6.06 -29.64
N GLN A 301 11.98 7.38 -29.63
CA GLN A 301 12.32 8.31 -30.72
C GLN A 301 13.25 9.39 -30.14
N GLY A 302 14.53 9.08 -30.07
CA GLY A 302 15.51 9.92 -29.37
C GLY A 302 15.19 10.05 -27.86
N GLU A 303 14.96 11.26 -27.38
CA GLU A 303 14.60 11.55 -26.02
C GLU A 303 13.08 11.53 -25.74
N ARG A 304 12.28 11.08 -26.70
CA ARG A 304 10.82 11.00 -26.60
C ARG A 304 10.33 9.58 -26.84
N LEU A 305 9.06 9.33 -26.54
CA LEU A 305 8.38 8.06 -26.77
C LEU A 305 7.24 8.25 -27.76
N ALA A 306 7.20 7.39 -28.80
CA ALA A 306 6.03 7.16 -29.63
C ALA A 306 5.20 6.05 -28.98
N VAL A 307 3.95 6.34 -28.64
CA VAL A 307 3.02 5.44 -27.98
C VAL A 307 1.81 5.23 -28.88
N GLU A 308 1.70 4.03 -29.44
CA GLU A 308 0.58 3.60 -30.27
C GLU A 308 -0.56 3.08 -29.38
N LEU A 309 -1.78 3.55 -29.63
CA LEU A 309 -2.98 3.18 -28.90
C LEU A 309 -3.82 2.17 -29.71
N ASN A 310 -4.74 1.49 -29.02
CA ASN A 310 -5.62 0.47 -29.59
C ASN A 310 -6.60 0.96 -30.68
N ASP A 311 -6.74 2.25 -30.87
CA ASP A 311 -7.55 2.86 -31.95
C ASP A 311 -6.69 3.30 -33.15
N GLY A 312 -5.42 2.94 -33.19
CA GLY A 312 -4.47 3.30 -34.20
C GLY A 312 -3.89 4.73 -34.08
N SER A 313 -4.36 5.51 -33.09
CA SER A 313 -3.77 6.83 -32.82
C SER A 313 -2.42 6.72 -32.14
N GLU A 314 -1.52 7.66 -32.43
CA GLU A 314 -0.18 7.75 -31.85
C GLU A 314 -0.06 9.00 -30.94
N ARG A 315 0.75 8.89 -29.90
CA ARG A 315 1.14 9.98 -29.01
C ARG A 315 2.65 10.05 -28.94
N THR A 316 3.23 11.20 -29.25
CA THR A 316 4.65 11.45 -29.02
C THR A 316 4.79 12.26 -27.73
N VAL A 317 5.38 11.67 -26.70
CA VAL A 317 5.46 12.26 -25.36
C VAL A 317 6.90 12.27 -24.83
N ASP A 318 7.20 13.22 -23.96
CA ASP A 318 8.52 13.32 -23.32
C ASP A 318 8.67 12.31 -22.19
N HIS A 319 7.55 11.88 -21.58
CA HIS A 319 7.60 10.96 -20.44
C HIS A 319 6.29 10.20 -20.25
N VAL A 320 6.41 8.98 -19.75
CA VAL A 320 5.27 8.16 -19.35
C VAL A 320 5.33 7.87 -17.84
N VAL A 321 4.23 8.14 -17.13
CA VAL A 321 4.06 7.74 -15.74
C VAL A 321 3.09 6.56 -15.64
N LEU A 322 3.60 5.42 -15.23
CA LEU A 322 2.82 4.20 -15.02
C LEU A 322 2.12 4.26 -13.66
N ALA A 323 0.88 4.69 -13.62
CA ALA A 323 0.01 4.65 -12.45
C ALA A 323 -0.85 3.37 -12.42
N THR A 324 -0.23 2.26 -12.75
CA THR A 324 -0.83 0.94 -12.97
C THR A 324 -0.98 0.12 -11.70
N GLY A 325 -0.54 0.67 -10.57
CA GLY A 325 -0.71 0.10 -9.24
C GLY A 325 0.21 -1.08 -8.95
N TYR A 326 -0.26 -1.97 -8.09
CA TYR A 326 0.53 -3.08 -7.55
C TYR A 326 -0.19 -4.40 -7.78
N ARG A 327 0.57 -5.45 -8.12
CA ARG A 327 0.09 -6.83 -8.19
C ARG A 327 0.90 -7.66 -7.22
N VAL A 328 0.25 -8.12 -6.17
CA VAL A 328 0.89 -8.96 -5.16
C VAL A 328 1.28 -10.29 -5.80
N ASP A 329 2.56 -10.58 -5.70
CA ASP A 329 3.16 -11.85 -6.07
C ASP A 329 4.40 -12.07 -5.20
N VAL A 330 4.30 -12.95 -4.21
CA VAL A 330 5.38 -13.18 -3.25
C VAL A 330 6.63 -13.76 -3.88
N ALA A 331 6.55 -14.34 -5.07
CA ALA A 331 7.73 -14.78 -5.83
C ALA A 331 8.63 -13.58 -6.25
N ARG A 332 8.12 -12.37 -6.21
CA ARG A 332 8.88 -11.14 -6.49
C ARG A 332 9.68 -10.61 -5.30
N TYR A 333 9.54 -11.21 -4.13
CA TYR A 333 10.42 -10.93 -3.00
C TYR A 333 11.78 -11.61 -3.21
N SER A 334 12.78 -10.87 -3.65
CA SER A 334 14.11 -11.38 -3.98
C SER A 334 14.86 -12.02 -2.81
N PHE A 335 14.43 -11.74 -1.58
CA PHE A 335 15.01 -12.29 -0.36
C PHE A 335 14.41 -13.66 0.04
N LEU A 336 13.38 -14.15 -0.62
CA LEU A 336 12.84 -15.48 -0.37
C LEU A 336 13.60 -16.50 -1.24
N SER A 337 14.17 -17.51 -0.60
CA SER A 337 14.88 -18.57 -1.33
C SER A 337 13.93 -19.40 -2.21
N PRO A 338 14.43 -20.04 -3.27
CA PRO A 338 13.64 -20.95 -4.11
C PRO A 338 12.91 -22.02 -3.30
N ARG A 339 13.54 -22.59 -2.28
CA ARG A 339 12.93 -23.60 -1.40
C ARG A 339 11.71 -23.10 -0.65
N ILE A 340 11.71 -21.81 -0.22
CA ILE A 340 10.53 -21.18 0.37
C ILE A 340 9.44 -21.05 -0.69
N LEU A 341 9.76 -20.54 -1.87
CA LEU A 341 8.79 -20.31 -2.93
C LEU A 341 8.12 -21.60 -3.41
N GLU A 342 8.87 -22.70 -3.51
CA GLU A 342 8.37 -24.03 -3.87
C GLU A 342 7.45 -24.62 -2.80
N GLY A 343 7.73 -24.37 -1.52
CA GLY A 343 6.93 -24.88 -0.40
C GLY A 343 5.71 -24.00 -0.04
N LEU A 344 5.58 -22.81 -0.63
CA LEU A 344 4.47 -21.91 -0.36
C LEU A 344 3.21 -22.30 -1.14
N ASP A 345 2.12 -22.55 -0.42
CA ASP A 345 0.78 -22.61 -1.03
C ASP A 345 0.30 -21.19 -1.38
N THR A 346 0.16 -20.92 -2.67
CA THR A 346 -0.21 -19.60 -3.19
C THR A 346 -1.47 -19.65 -4.05
N VAL A 347 -2.16 -18.50 -4.14
CA VAL A 347 -3.28 -18.29 -5.05
C VAL A 347 -3.12 -16.93 -5.72
N ASP A 348 -2.99 -16.92 -7.04
CA ASP A 348 -2.80 -15.71 -7.84
C ASP A 348 -1.63 -14.83 -7.30
N GLY A 349 -0.52 -15.46 -6.85
CA GLY A 349 0.65 -14.80 -6.27
C GLY A 349 0.52 -14.45 -4.78
N TYR A 350 -0.66 -14.62 -4.17
CA TYR A 350 -0.85 -14.40 -2.73
C TYR A 350 -0.56 -15.68 -1.95
N PRO A 351 0.18 -15.63 -0.84
CA PRO A 351 0.33 -16.79 0.04
C PRO A 351 -1.00 -17.07 0.76
N ARG A 352 -1.36 -18.34 0.84
CA ARG A 352 -2.43 -18.75 1.74
C ARG A 352 -1.93 -18.71 3.17
N VAL A 353 -2.67 -18.02 4.03
CA VAL A 353 -2.30 -17.89 5.43
C VAL A 353 -3.44 -18.29 6.36
N ASP A 354 -3.09 -18.84 7.52
CA ASP A 354 -4.04 -19.24 8.55
C ASP A 354 -4.53 -18.06 9.40
N SER A 355 -5.27 -18.33 10.47
CA SER A 355 -5.80 -17.29 11.38
C SER A 355 -4.73 -16.56 12.19
N GLY A 356 -3.49 -17.04 12.18
CA GLY A 356 -2.31 -16.42 12.78
C GLY A 356 -1.37 -15.82 11.75
N PHE A 357 -1.82 -15.70 10.49
CA PHE A 357 -1.02 -15.24 9.36
C PHE A 357 0.14 -16.17 8.99
N GLU A 358 0.14 -17.42 9.47
CA GLU A 358 1.12 -18.44 9.16
C GLU A 358 0.79 -19.11 7.82
N THR A 359 1.81 -19.40 7.02
CA THR A 359 1.69 -20.02 5.70
C THR A 359 1.65 -21.55 5.78
N SER A 360 1.73 -22.25 4.63
CA SER A 360 1.99 -23.69 4.55
C SER A 360 3.32 -24.09 5.17
N LEU A 361 4.30 -23.17 5.23
CA LEU A 361 5.59 -23.39 5.86
C LEU A 361 5.50 -22.99 7.34
N PRO A 362 5.67 -23.91 8.29
CA PRO A 362 5.58 -23.62 9.72
C PRO A 362 6.57 -22.52 10.15
N GLY A 363 6.09 -21.54 10.90
CA GLY A 363 6.91 -20.44 11.37
C GLY A 363 7.09 -19.27 10.39
N LEU A 364 6.63 -19.39 9.14
CA LEU A 364 6.66 -18.28 8.18
C LEU A 364 5.30 -17.56 8.11
N HIS A 365 5.31 -16.27 8.42
CA HIS A 365 4.11 -15.44 8.46
C HIS A 365 4.21 -14.27 7.48
N PHE A 366 3.09 -13.88 6.85
CA PHE A 366 3.00 -12.69 6.01
C PHE A 366 1.97 -11.70 6.54
N LEU A 367 2.34 -10.43 6.68
CA LEU A 367 1.45 -9.36 7.13
C LEU A 367 1.21 -8.33 6.01
N GLY A 368 0.10 -7.62 6.12
CA GLY A 368 -0.23 -6.56 5.18
C GLY A 368 -0.81 -7.08 3.87
N ALA A 369 -0.50 -6.40 2.77
CA ALA A 369 -1.06 -6.69 1.45
C ALA A 369 -0.92 -8.14 0.98
N PRO A 370 0.17 -8.88 1.24
CA PRO A 370 0.26 -10.29 0.89
C PRO A 370 -0.83 -11.17 1.50
N ALA A 371 -1.35 -10.82 2.68
CA ALA A 371 -2.41 -11.59 3.35
C ALA A 371 -3.84 -11.22 2.86
N ALA A 372 -3.97 -10.31 1.90
CA ALA A 372 -5.28 -9.76 1.51
C ALA A 372 -6.19 -10.77 0.83
N TRP A 373 -5.65 -11.75 0.10
CA TRP A 373 -6.49 -12.82 -0.45
C TRP A 373 -7.19 -13.64 0.64
N SER A 374 -6.51 -13.86 1.76
CA SER A 374 -7.06 -14.62 2.90
C SER A 374 -8.03 -13.79 3.75
N PHE A 375 -7.70 -12.52 4.05
CA PHE A 375 -8.41 -11.72 5.03
C PHE A 375 -9.15 -10.50 4.47
N GLY A 376 -9.07 -10.28 3.17
CA GLY A 376 -9.75 -9.19 2.48
C GLY A 376 -8.99 -7.87 2.47
N PRO A 377 -9.61 -6.84 1.90
CA PRO A 377 -8.94 -5.58 1.62
C PRO A 377 -8.52 -4.81 2.89
N LEU A 378 -9.10 -5.08 4.07
CA LEU A 378 -8.71 -4.39 5.31
C LEU A 378 -7.21 -4.46 5.57
N VAL A 379 -6.58 -5.61 5.34
CA VAL A 379 -5.15 -5.81 5.61
C VAL A 379 -4.23 -5.13 4.58
N ARG A 380 -4.76 -4.43 3.59
CA ARG A 380 -3.99 -3.55 2.70
C ARG A 380 -3.83 -2.13 3.25
N PHE A 381 -4.62 -1.77 4.27
CA PHE A 381 -4.69 -0.43 4.84
C PHE A 381 -4.12 -0.41 6.26
N ILE A 382 -3.75 0.76 6.75
CA ILE A 382 -3.20 0.95 8.11
C ILE A 382 -4.18 0.45 9.18
N ALA A 383 -5.48 0.65 8.96
CA ALA A 383 -6.54 0.13 9.85
C ALA A 383 -6.50 -1.39 10.09
N GLY A 384 -5.85 -2.15 9.19
CA GLY A 384 -5.66 -3.59 9.33
C GLY A 384 -4.59 -4.00 10.34
N THR A 385 -3.75 -3.05 10.79
CA THR A 385 -2.63 -3.34 11.72
C THR A 385 -3.13 -3.91 13.05
N GLU A 386 -4.23 -3.40 13.60
CA GLU A 386 -4.80 -3.87 14.86
C GLU A 386 -5.21 -5.35 14.79
N PHE A 387 -6.03 -5.70 13.80
CA PHE A 387 -6.48 -7.08 13.62
C PHE A 387 -5.30 -8.03 13.43
N THR A 388 -4.37 -7.64 12.56
CA THR A 388 -3.22 -8.46 12.17
C THR A 388 -2.29 -8.72 13.34
N SER A 389 -1.89 -7.66 14.07
CA SER A 389 -0.96 -7.77 15.18
C SER A 389 -1.53 -8.55 16.36
N ARG A 390 -2.83 -8.36 16.66
CA ARG A 390 -3.51 -9.14 17.70
C ARG A 390 -3.63 -10.63 17.34
N ALA A 391 -3.91 -10.95 16.07
CA ALA A 391 -4.03 -12.33 15.62
C ALA A 391 -2.67 -13.05 15.63
N LEU A 392 -1.63 -12.40 15.11
CA LEU A 392 -0.26 -12.89 15.18
C LEU A 392 0.19 -13.15 16.63
N THR A 393 -0.01 -12.16 17.51
CA THR A 393 0.38 -12.27 18.93
C THR A 393 -0.29 -13.45 19.62
N ARG A 394 -1.57 -13.69 19.35
CA ARG A 394 -2.28 -14.87 19.88
C ARG A 394 -1.66 -16.18 19.38
N ARG A 395 -1.29 -16.23 18.09
CA ARG A 395 -0.63 -17.41 17.49
C ARG A 395 0.72 -17.68 18.14
N ILE A 396 1.58 -16.67 18.26
CA ILE A 396 2.93 -16.79 18.82
C ILE A 396 2.86 -17.15 20.32
N ARG A 397 1.94 -16.53 21.09
CA ARG A 397 1.74 -16.86 22.52
C ARG A 397 1.34 -18.31 22.74
N ARG A 398 0.50 -18.87 21.85
CA ARG A 398 0.12 -20.29 21.93
C ARG A 398 1.27 -21.22 21.58
N ALA A 399 2.06 -20.87 20.58
CA ALA A 399 3.21 -21.65 20.15
C ALA A 399 4.35 -21.66 21.17
N LYS A 400 4.48 -20.61 22.01
CA LYS A 400 5.48 -20.55 23.10
C LYS A 400 5.07 -21.35 24.35
N LYS A 401 3.80 -21.71 24.49
CA LYS A 401 3.31 -22.51 25.62
C LYS A 401 3.41 -24.02 25.38
N ARG A 402 3.62 -24.42 24.14
CA ARG A 402 3.86 -25.83 23.72
C ARG A 402 5.34 -26.11 23.65
#